data_dd9bf857e66f483f7938e8398d8e1335
#
_entry.id   dd9bf857e66f483f7938e8398d8e1335
#
_cell.length_a   1.000
_cell.length_b   1.000
_cell.length_c   1.000
_cell.angle_alpha   90.00
_cell.angle_beta   90.00
_cell.angle_gamma   90.00
#
_symmetry.space_group_name_H-M   'P 1'
#
loop_
_entity.id
_entity.type
_entity.pdbx_description
1 polymer ?
#
loop_
_entity_poly.entity_id
_entity_poly.type
_entity_poly.pdbx_seq_one_letter_code
_entity_poly.pdbx_strand_id
1 'polypeptide(L)'
;MTNKTTKLFYVYDPMCSWCWGYQPTLTLISNTLQTQNIPWTKVLGGLAPDTDEVMPADLQTAIRGYWRKIHALLGTRFNHDFWTNNSPRRATYPACRAILIARCHGLEDEMNQAIQHAYYLHARNPSDNTVLCXLADELGLDPTDFEEALNLEETHSALQHELHLARAIGGNSFPSWILEKDGHRTSLPID
;
A
#
# COMPACT_ATOMS: atom_id res chain seq x y z
N MET A 1 29.63 -0.21 -25.09
CA MET A 1 28.14 -0.13 -25.27
C MET A 1 27.51 0.04 -23.89
N THR A 2 27.08 1.25 -23.57
CA THR A 2 26.40 1.51 -22.30
C THR A 2 25.05 0.79 -22.32
N ASN A 3 24.91 -0.20 -21.45
CA ASN A 3 23.66 -0.93 -21.28
C ASN A 3 22.62 0.09 -20.79
N LYS A 4 21.75 0.53 -21.68
CA LYS A 4 20.67 1.46 -21.33
C LYS A 4 19.70 0.74 -20.40
N THR A 5 19.79 1.04 -19.11
CA THR A 5 18.92 0.42 -18.11
C THR A 5 17.65 1.26 -17.96
N THR A 6 16.52 0.63 -18.22
CA THR A 6 15.20 1.22 -17.96
C THR A 6 14.60 0.51 -16.76
N LYS A 7 14.14 1.25 -15.77
CA LYS A 7 13.45 0.72 -14.59
C LYS A 7 12.12 1.44 -14.43
N LEU A 8 11.12 0.71 -14.02
CA LEU A 8 9.79 1.26 -13.78
C LEU A 8 9.40 0.93 -12.34
N PHE A 9 9.00 1.96 -11.60
CA PHE A 9 8.61 1.80 -10.20
C PHE A 9 7.16 2.25 -10.01
N TYR A 10 6.41 1.49 -9.21
CA TYR A 10 5.07 1.83 -8.76
C TYR A 10 5.12 2.08 -7.26
N VAL A 11 4.86 3.32 -6.85
CA VAL A 11 4.91 3.71 -5.44
C VAL A 11 3.49 3.79 -4.89
N TYR A 12 3.25 3.11 -3.77
CA TYR A 12 1.89 2.95 -3.24
C TYR A 12 1.90 2.79 -1.71
N ASP A 13 0.71 2.84 -1.15
CA ASP A 13 0.47 2.50 0.26
C ASP A 13 -0.83 1.70 0.31
N PRO A 14 -0.88 0.56 1.03
CA PRO A 14 -2.09 -0.28 1.06
C PRO A 14 -3.32 0.41 1.63
N MET A 15 -3.13 1.43 2.47
CA MET A 15 -4.24 2.19 3.07
C MET A 15 -4.48 3.54 2.38
N CYS A 16 -3.87 3.75 1.21
CA CYS A 16 -4.14 4.94 0.40
C CYS A 16 -5.42 4.72 -0.41
N SER A 17 -6.44 5.58 -0.19
CA SER A 17 -7.74 5.45 -0.85
C SER A 17 -7.65 5.57 -2.37
N TRP A 18 -6.76 6.43 -2.87
CA TRP A 18 -6.53 6.57 -4.31
C TRP A 18 -5.85 5.31 -4.88
N CYS A 19 -4.95 4.66 -4.10
CA CYS A 19 -4.36 3.38 -4.51
C CYS A 19 -5.43 2.29 -4.61
N TRP A 20 -6.42 2.30 -3.69
CA TRP A 20 -7.56 1.37 -3.77
C TRP A 20 -8.39 1.64 -5.03
N GLY A 21 -8.71 2.91 -5.31
CA GLY A 21 -9.44 3.28 -6.51
C GLY A 21 -8.71 2.95 -7.81
N TYR A 22 -7.38 2.92 -7.76
CA TYR A 22 -6.53 2.66 -8.93
C TYR A 22 -6.34 1.17 -9.23
N GLN A 23 -6.78 0.27 -8.35
CA GLN A 23 -6.54 -1.19 -8.51
C GLN A 23 -6.97 -1.75 -9.88
N PRO A 24 -8.14 -1.40 -10.44
CA PRO A 24 -8.48 -1.92 -11.78
C PRO A 24 -7.50 -1.47 -12.85
N THR A 25 -7.06 -0.22 -12.81
CA THR A 25 -6.08 0.32 -13.75
C THR A 25 -4.71 -0.37 -13.54
N LEU A 26 -4.29 -0.53 -12.28
CA LEU A 26 -3.04 -1.23 -11.96
C LEU A 26 -3.04 -2.65 -12.53
N THR A 27 -4.16 -3.36 -12.41
CA THR A 27 -4.29 -4.72 -12.95
C THR A 27 -4.09 -4.73 -14.47
N LEU A 28 -4.71 -3.78 -15.18
CA LEU A 28 -4.55 -3.68 -16.64
C LEU A 28 -3.10 -3.37 -17.03
N ILE A 29 -2.48 -2.43 -16.31
CA ILE A 29 -1.08 -2.05 -16.58
C ILE A 29 -0.15 -3.22 -16.29
N SER A 30 -0.30 -3.89 -15.14
CA SER A 30 0.58 -5.01 -14.77
C SER A 30 0.50 -6.16 -15.78
N ASN A 31 -0.72 -6.47 -16.26
CA ASN A 31 -0.91 -7.49 -17.29
C ASN A 31 -0.22 -7.09 -18.62
N THR A 32 -0.30 -5.82 -18.98
CA THR A 32 0.36 -5.29 -20.17
C THR A 32 1.89 -5.37 -20.02
N LEU A 33 2.40 -4.95 -18.89
CA LEU A 33 3.85 -5.00 -18.62
C LEU A 33 4.36 -6.44 -18.65
N GLN A 34 3.59 -7.38 -18.09
CA GLN A 34 3.92 -8.80 -18.11
C GLN A 34 3.94 -9.34 -19.56
N THR A 35 2.90 -9.05 -20.33
CA THR A 35 2.80 -9.48 -21.74
C THR A 35 3.96 -8.94 -22.58
N GLN A 36 4.40 -7.73 -22.30
CA GLN A 36 5.51 -7.07 -23.01
C GLN A 36 6.88 -7.41 -22.42
N ASN A 37 6.94 -8.22 -21.38
CA ASN A 37 8.16 -8.58 -20.63
C ASN A 37 8.90 -7.33 -20.13
N ILE A 38 8.15 -6.33 -19.64
CA ILE A 38 8.73 -5.12 -19.07
C ILE A 38 8.77 -5.29 -17.54
N PRO A 39 9.97 -5.36 -16.95
CA PRO A 39 10.08 -5.50 -15.49
C PRO A 39 9.71 -4.19 -14.78
N TRP A 40 9.05 -4.33 -13.63
CA TRP A 40 8.71 -3.19 -12.78
C TRP A 40 8.79 -3.60 -11.32
N THR A 41 8.91 -2.62 -10.45
CA THR A 41 9.11 -2.84 -9.02
C THR A 41 8.07 -2.06 -8.23
N LYS A 42 7.41 -2.73 -7.30
CA LYS A 42 6.53 -2.07 -6.32
C LYS A 42 7.38 -1.52 -5.18
N VAL A 43 7.03 -0.32 -4.73
CA VAL A 43 7.75 0.35 -3.65
C VAL A 43 6.71 0.91 -2.68
N LEU A 44 6.82 0.54 -1.42
CA LEU A 44 5.94 1.08 -0.37
C LEU A 44 6.33 2.53 -0.06
N GLY A 45 5.35 3.41 -0.11
CA GLY A 45 5.57 4.82 0.10
C GLY A 45 5.36 5.29 1.54
N GLY A 46 4.56 4.56 2.31
CA GLY A 46 4.31 4.85 3.72
C GLY A 46 3.62 6.19 3.93
N LEU A 47 2.30 6.16 3.94
CA LEU A 47 1.48 7.37 4.01
C LEU A 47 1.50 8.03 5.39
N ALA A 48 1.58 7.23 6.46
CA ALA A 48 1.53 7.76 7.84
C ALA A 48 2.28 6.86 8.83
N PRO A 49 3.15 7.45 9.66
CA PRO A 49 3.95 6.67 10.62
C PRO A 49 3.10 6.06 11.74
N ASP A 50 3.74 5.18 12.50
CA ASP A 50 3.11 4.55 13.66
C ASP A 50 2.63 5.60 14.66
N THR A 51 1.44 5.40 15.19
CA THR A 51 0.88 6.22 16.27
C THR A 51 -0.24 5.44 16.96
N ASP A 52 -0.41 5.70 18.25
CA ASP A 52 -1.56 5.19 19.03
C ASP A 52 -2.64 6.26 19.19
N GLU A 53 -2.41 7.46 18.67
CA GLU A 53 -3.38 8.56 18.79
C GLU A 53 -4.59 8.33 17.88
N VAL A 54 -5.77 8.56 18.43
CA VAL A 54 -7.01 8.50 17.65
C VAL A 54 -6.97 9.59 16.58
N MET A 55 -7.37 9.23 15.37
CA MET A 55 -7.39 10.15 14.23
C MET A 55 -8.30 11.36 14.52
N PRO A 56 -7.80 12.59 14.38
CA PRO A 56 -8.64 13.79 14.60
C PRO A 56 -9.89 13.78 13.71
N ALA A 57 -10.98 14.33 14.24
CA ALA A 57 -12.29 14.32 13.57
C ALA A 57 -12.28 15.01 12.20
N ASP A 58 -11.51 16.09 12.05
CA ASP A 58 -11.38 16.80 10.78
C ASP A 58 -10.68 15.93 9.72
N LEU A 59 -9.66 15.17 10.13
CA LEU A 59 -8.98 14.23 9.23
C LEU A 59 -9.89 13.07 8.84
N GLN A 60 -10.67 12.52 9.80
CA GLN A 60 -11.68 11.50 9.48
C GLN A 60 -12.67 12.02 8.44
N THR A 61 -13.15 13.27 8.63
CA THR A 61 -14.07 13.92 7.70
C THR A 61 -13.45 14.05 6.30
N ALA A 62 -12.18 14.46 6.24
CA ALA A 62 -11.46 14.63 4.98
C ALA A 62 -11.34 13.29 4.23
N ILE A 63 -10.95 12.23 4.94
CA ILE A 63 -10.77 10.90 4.32
C ILE A 63 -12.12 10.35 3.84
N ARG A 64 -13.18 10.51 4.64
CA ARG A 64 -14.55 10.13 4.21
C ARG A 64 -14.95 10.90 2.94
N GLY A 65 -14.52 12.15 2.82
CA GLY A 65 -14.71 12.97 1.63
C GLY A 65 -13.97 12.35 0.41
N TYR A 66 -12.73 11.92 0.60
CA TYR A 66 -11.98 11.22 -0.47
C TYR A 66 -12.69 9.95 -0.90
N TRP A 67 -13.21 9.14 0.04
CA TRP A 67 -13.93 7.91 -0.30
C TRP A 67 -15.16 8.23 -1.19
N ARG A 68 -15.94 9.25 -0.82
CA ARG A 68 -17.12 9.67 -1.62
C ARG A 68 -16.68 10.17 -3.00
N LYS A 69 -15.60 10.95 -3.08
CA LYS A 69 -15.08 11.49 -4.34
C LYS A 69 -14.60 10.35 -5.26
N ILE A 70 -13.84 9.40 -4.73
CA ILE A 70 -13.32 8.27 -5.50
C ILE A 70 -14.48 7.40 -5.99
N HIS A 71 -15.47 7.16 -5.13
CA HIS A 71 -16.69 6.43 -5.53
C HIS A 71 -17.40 7.12 -6.68
N ALA A 72 -17.59 8.43 -6.58
CA ALA A 72 -18.29 9.22 -7.61
C ALA A 72 -17.54 9.22 -8.95
N LEU A 73 -16.20 9.27 -8.90
CA LEU A 73 -15.38 9.33 -10.12
C LEU A 73 -15.15 7.96 -10.75
N LEU A 74 -14.95 6.92 -9.95
CA LEU A 74 -14.44 5.62 -10.42
C LEU A 74 -15.39 4.45 -10.15
N GLY A 75 -16.49 4.67 -9.40
CA GLY A 75 -17.39 3.60 -8.99
C GLY A 75 -16.80 2.70 -7.90
N THR A 76 -15.64 3.04 -7.35
CA THR A 76 -14.96 2.25 -6.33
C THR A 76 -15.84 2.07 -5.10
N ARG A 77 -15.92 0.85 -4.59
CA ARG A 77 -16.77 0.53 -3.42
C ARG A 77 -16.03 0.81 -2.11
N PHE A 78 -16.77 1.37 -1.16
CA PHE A 78 -16.28 1.63 0.20
C PHE A 78 -17.37 1.27 1.20
N ASN A 79 -16.99 0.67 2.32
CA ASN A 79 -17.88 0.38 3.44
C ASN A 79 -17.70 1.44 4.52
N HIS A 80 -18.63 2.37 4.61
CA HIS A 80 -18.56 3.49 5.55
C HIS A 80 -18.78 3.08 7.02
N ASP A 81 -19.19 1.82 7.28
CA ASP A 81 -19.27 1.28 8.64
C ASP A 81 -17.89 1.30 9.33
N PHE A 82 -16.81 1.35 8.56
CA PHE A 82 -15.46 1.51 9.12
C PHE A 82 -15.41 2.64 10.15
N TRP A 83 -16.04 3.76 9.83
CA TRP A 83 -15.94 4.98 10.63
C TRP A 83 -16.79 4.95 11.91
N THR A 84 -17.74 4.02 12.00
CA THR A 84 -18.58 3.83 13.19
C THR A 84 -18.17 2.63 14.01
N ASN A 85 -17.56 1.62 13.37
CA ASN A 85 -17.20 0.36 14.03
C ASN A 85 -15.79 0.38 14.61
N ASN A 86 -14.98 1.39 14.29
CA ASN A 86 -13.58 1.46 14.69
C ASN A 86 -13.26 2.79 15.36
N SER A 87 -12.17 2.81 16.11
CA SER A 87 -11.51 4.02 16.58
C SER A 87 -10.24 4.18 15.74
N PRO A 88 -10.33 4.80 14.55
CA PRO A 88 -9.20 4.77 13.62
C PRO A 88 -8.01 5.59 14.09
N ARG A 89 -6.81 5.09 13.79
CA ARG A 89 -5.56 5.81 13.92
C ARG A 89 -5.04 6.15 12.54
N ARG A 90 -4.25 7.22 12.42
CA ARG A 90 -3.60 7.53 11.15
C ARG A 90 -2.23 6.85 11.13
N ALA A 91 -2.22 5.54 10.98
CA ALA A 91 -0.99 4.73 10.99
C ALA A 91 -1.07 3.70 9.86
N THR A 92 -0.25 3.84 8.82
CA THR A 92 -0.23 2.89 7.71
C THR A 92 1.03 2.02 7.70
N TYR A 93 2.05 2.39 8.49
CA TYR A 93 3.29 1.63 8.56
C TYR A 93 3.08 0.17 9.00
N PRO A 94 2.17 -0.16 9.95
CA PRO A 94 1.93 -1.57 10.28
C PRO A 94 1.49 -2.39 9.06
N ALA A 95 0.57 -1.85 8.25
CA ALA A 95 0.13 -2.51 7.02
C ALA A 95 1.27 -2.65 6.00
N CYS A 96 2.14 -1.63 5.91
CA CYS A 96 3.32 -1.70 5.03
C CYS A 96 4.28 -2.81 5.49
N ARG A 97 4.52 -2.93 6.80
CA ARG A 97 5.35 -4.02 7.35
C ARG A 97 4.75 -5.39 7.03
N ALA A 98 3.42 -5.52 7.16
CA ALA A 98 2.73 -6.77 6.81
C ALA A 98 2.99 -7.16 5.35
N ILE A 99 2.99 -6.19 4.45
CA ILE A 99 3.30 -6.44 3.03
C ILE A 99 4.76 -6.90 2.86
N LEU A 100 5.72 -6.27 3.56
CA LEU A 100 7.12 -6.69 3.46
C LEU A 100 7.32 -8.13 3.92
N ILE A 101 6.67 -8.52 5.02
CA ILE A 101 6.75 -9.89 5.53
C ILE A 101 6.14 -10.86 4.49
N ALA A 102 4.94 -10.56 4.02
CA ALA A 102 4.26 -11.39 3.02
C ALA A 102 5.07 -11.51 1.72
N ARG A 103 5.78 -10.44 1.32
CA ARG A 103 6.66 -10.43 0.15
C ARG A 103 7.75 -11.50 0.26
N CYS A 104 8.29 -11.72 1.47
CA CYS A 104 9.31 -12.77 1.69
C CYS A 104 8.75 -14.18 1.48
N HIS A 105 7.42 -14.32 1.52
CA HIS A 105 6.71 -15.58 1.27
C HIS A 105 6.09 -15.64 -0.13
N GLY A 106 6.34 -14.62 -0.98
CA GLY A 106 5.77 -14.55 -2.33
C GLY A 106 4.30 -14.16 -2.35
N LEU A 107 3.79 -13.55 -1.28
CA LEU A 107 2.37 -13.22 -1.08
C LEU A 107 2.12 -11.70 -1.00
N GLU A 108 2.98 -10.90 -1.65
CA GLU A 108 2.86 -9.44 -1.60
C GLU A 108 1.51 -8.95 -2.11
N ASP A 109 1.08 -9.46 -3.26
CA ASP A 109 -0.17 -9.02 -3.89
C ASP A 109 -1.39 -9.49 -3.11
N GLU A 110 -1.34 -10.72 -2.62
CA GLU A 110 -2.41 -11.31 -1.81
C GLU A 110 -2.59 -10.54 -0.51
N MET A 111 -1.49 -10.20 0.15
CA MET A 111 -1.55 -9.42 1.40
C MET A 111 -2.06 -8.00 1.14
N ASN A 112 -1.59 -7.35 0.07
CA ASN A 112 -2.10 -6.02 -0.30
C ASN A 112 -3.61 -6.06 -0.53
N GLN A 113 -4.09 -7.05 -1.28
CA GLN A 113 -5.51 -7.22 -1.56
C GLN A 113 -6.30 -7.49 -0.26
N ALA A 114 -5.78 -8.37 0.60
CA ALA A 114 -6.42 -8.69 1.87
C ALA A 114 -6.56 -7.45 2.75
N ILE A 115 -5.49 -6.65 2.86
CA ILE A 115 -5.51 -5.39 3.62
C ILE A 115 -6.54 -4.41 3.04
N GLN A 116 -6.56 -4.24 1.72
CA GLN A 116 -7.50 -3.33 1.07
C GLN A 116 -8.95 -3.79 1.26
N HIS A 117 -9.23 -5.08 1.13
CA HIS A 117 -10.57 -5.63 1.36
C HIS A 117 -10.98 -5.47 2.83
N ALA A 118 -10.09 -5.77 3.77
CA ALA A 118 -10.36 -5.59 5.20
C ALA A 118 -10.74 -4.14 5.49
N TYR A 119 -9.96 -3.19 5.00
CA TYR A 119 -10.13 -1.76 5.27
C TYR A 119 -11.38 -1.20 4.56
N TYR A 120 -11.41 -1.37 3.23
CA TYR A 120 -12.38 -0.66 2.40
C TYR A 120 -13.71 -1.37 2.24
N LEU A 121 -13.76 -2.69 2.42
CA LEU A 121 -14.99 -3.46 2.20
C LEU A 121 -15.55 -4.10 3.48
N HIS A 122 -14.68 -4.44 4.44
CA HIS A 122 -15.11 -5.22 5.61
C HIS A 122 -15.04 -4.45 6.94
N ALA A 123 -14.72 -3.15 6.89
CA ALA A 123 -14.68 -2.27 8.07
C ALA A 123 -13.73 -2.80 9.18
N ARG A 124 -12.64 -3.48 8.79
CA ARG A 124 -11.57 -3.94 9.70
C ARG A 124 -10.42 -2.95 9.61
N ASN A 125 -9.74 -2.68 10.72
CA ASN A 125 -8.72 -1.62 10.79
C ASN A 125 -7.30 -2.19 10.61
N PRO A 126 -6.64 -2.00 9.44
CA PRO A 126 -5.29 -2.56 9.23
C PRO A 126 -4.17 -1.80 9.97
N SER A 127 -4.51 -0.77 10.76
CA SER A 127 -3.54 -0.20 11.70
C SER A 127 -3.35 -1.11 12.91
N ASP A 128 -4.23 -2.09 13.11
CA ASP A 128 -4.20 -3.01 14.26
C ASP A 128 -3.49 -4.30 13.88
N ASN A 129 -2.43 -4.65 14.61
CA ASN A 129 -1.66 -5.88 14.36
C ASN A 129 -2.55 -7.13 14.41
N THR A 130 -3.57 -7.13 15.29
CA THR A 130 -4.51 -8.25 15.38
C THR A 130 -5.27 -8.48 14.06
N VAL A 131 -5.60 -7.40 13.35
CA VAL A 131 -6.22 -7.50 12.02
C VAL A 131 -5.22 -8.08 11.02
N LEU A 132 -3.99 -7.58 11.04
CA LEU A 132 -2.95 -8.03 10.11
C LEU A 132 -2.59 -9.51 10.32
N CYS A 133 -2.57 -9.97 11.56
CA CYS A 133 -2.35 -11.39 11.87
C CYS A 133 -3.50 -12.28 11.37
N UNK A 134 -4.54 -11.72 11.39
CA UNK A 134 -5.60 -12.33 10.91
C UNK A 134 -5.59 -12.52 9.55
N LEU A 135 -5.27 -11.58 8.79
CA LEU A 135 -5.11 -11.64 7.34
C LEU A 135 -3.97 -12.59 6.94
N ALA A 136 -2.91 -12.62 7.71
CA ALA A 136 -1.80 -13.55 7.48
C ALA A 136 -2.27 -15.00 7.61
N ASP A 137 -3.05 -15.30 8.64
CA ASP A 137 -3.63 -16.63 8.85
C ASP A 137 -4.54 -17.02 7.66
N GLU A 138 -5.38 -16.08 7.22
CA GLU A 138 -6.25 -16.28 6.05
C GLU A 138 -5.45 -16.61 4.78
N LEU A 139 -4.20 -16.15 4.71
CA LEU A 139 -3.29 -16.41 3.59
C LEU A 139 -2.39 -17.63 3.82
N GLY A 140 -2.57 -18.34 4.94
CA GLY A 140 -1.83 -19.56 5.25
C GLY A 140 -0.47 -19.35 5.90
N LEU A 141 -0.23 -18.14 6.44
CA LEU A 141 0.97 -17.84 7.22
C LEU A 141 0.67 -18.05 8.70
N ASP A 142 1.66 -18.50 9.47
CA ASP A 142 1.47 -18.67 10.91
C ASP A 142 1.28 -17.31 11.58
N PRO A 143 0.15 -17.05 12.26
CA PRO A 143 -0.12 -15.72 12.83
C PRO A 143 0.82 -15.36 13.99
N THR A 144 1.37 -16.35 14.72
CA THR A 144 2.31 -16.08 15.81
C THR A 144 3.66 -15.61 15.26
N ASP A 145 4.19 -16.37 14.28
CA ASP A 145 5.44 -16.00 13.61
C ASP A 145 5.28 -14.64 12.91
N PHE A 146 4.10 -14.40 12.33
CA PHE A 146 3.80 -13.14 11.65
C PHE A 146 3.78 -11.97 12.64
N GLU A 147 3.16 -12.15 13.81
CA GLU A 147 3.13 -11.11 14.86
C GLU A 147 4.54 -10.80 15.36
N GLU A 148 5.35 -11.82 15.57
CA GLU A 148 6.76 -11.62 15.94
C GLU A 148 7.49 -10.82 14.85
N ALA A 149 7.32 -11.21 13.59
CA ALA A 149 7.95 -10.53 12.45
C ALA A 149 7.52 -9.05 12.33
N LEU A 150 6.24 -8.73 12.60
CA LEU A 150 5.76 -7.34 12.58
C LEU A 150 6.51 -6.44 13.56
N ASN A 151 6.98 -7.02 14.66
CA ASN A 151 7.62 -6.29 15.75
C ASN A 151 9.15 -6.31 15.70
N LEU A 152 9.75 -7.06 14.76
CA LEU A 152 11.21 -7.15 14.64
C LEU A 152 11.81 -5.83 14.15
N GLU A 153 12.94 -5.46 14.73
CA GLU A 153 13.70 -4.28 14.30
C GLU A 153 14.11 -4.37 12.83
N GLU A 154 14.41 -5.58 12.35
CA GLU A 154 14.75 -5.82 10.94
C GLU A 154 13.60 -5.43 10.01
N THR A 155 12.36 -5.71 10.39
CA THR A 155 11.17 -5.35 9.61
C THR A 155 10.96 -3.84 9.60
N HIS A 156 11.14 -3.20 10.77
CA HIS A 156 11.08 -1.74 10.86
C HIS A 156 12.15 -1.09 9.97
N SER A 157 13.39 -1.59 10.06
CA SER A 157 14.50 -1.08 9.24
C SER A 157 14.26 -1.29 7.75
N ALA A 158 13.74 -2.46 7.37
CA ALA A 158 13.40 -2.76 5.96
C ALA A 158 12.37 -1.76 5.43
N LEU A 159 11.35 -1.45 6.25
CA LEU A 159 10.37 -0.44 5.83
C LEU A 159 11.05 0.93 5.66
N GLN A 160 11.88 1.35 6.61
CA GLN A 160 12.56 2.64 6.51
C GLN A 160 13.41 2.73 5.24
N HIS A 161 14.11 1.65 4.86
CA HIS A 161 14.86 1.61 3.61
C HIS A 161 13.97 1.79 2.39
N GLU A 162 12.81 1.12 2.37
CA GLU A 162 11.88 1.23 1.26
C GLU A 162 11.25 2.63 1.16
N LEU A 163 10.90 3.23 2.30
CA LEU A 163 10.40 4.62 2.34
C LEU A 163 11.46 5.60 1.81
N HIS A 164 12.72 5.39 2.19
CA HIS A 164 13.83 6.18 1.66
C HIS A 164 13.95 6.04 0.14
N LEU A 165 13.85 4.81 -0.36
CA LEU A 165 13.86 4.56 -1.81
C LEU A 165 12.72 5.32 -2.49
N ALA A 166 11.49 5.22 -1.96
CA ALA A 166 10.33 5.90 -2.52
C ALA A 166 10.59 7.40 -2.68
N ARG A 167 11.12 8.04 -1.63
CA ARG A 167 11.45 9.47 -1.66
C ARG A 167 12.58 9.78 -2.63
N ALA A 168 13.63 8.96 -2.64
CA ALA A 168 14.81 9.14 -3.49
C ALA A 168 14.47 9.07 -4.99
N ILE A 169 13.49 8.24 -5.37
CA ILE A 169 13.07 8.13 -6.77
C ILE A 169 11.99 9.15 -7.17
N GLY A 170 11.51 9.95 -6.21
CA GLY A 170 10.50 10.99 -6.46
C GLY A 170 9.06 10.54 -6.22
N GLY A 171 8.86 9.41 -5.53
CA GLY A 171 7.54 8.87 -5.20
C GLY A 171 6.96 9.55 -3.96
N ASN A 172 6.55 10.82 -4.09
CA ASN A 172 6.07 11.64 -2.99
C ASN A 172 4.55 11.74 -2.93
N SER A 173 3.85 11.08 -3.83
CA SER A 173 2.39 10.99 -3.87
C SER A 173 1.98 9.55 -4.21
N PHE A 174 0.76 9.16 -3.84
CA PHE A 174 0.32 7.77 -4.03
C PHE A 174 -1.05 7.73 -4.68
N PRO A 175 -1.24 6.81 -5.67
CA PRO A 175 -0.17 6.03 -6.31
C PRO A 175 0.69 6.91 -7.21
N SER A 176 1.90 6.45 -7.55
CA SER A 176 2.69 7.10 -8.59
C SER A 176 3.53 6.08 -9.37
N TRP A 177 3.76 6.38 -10.63
CA TRP A 177 4.65 5.62 -11.50
C TRP A 177 5.87 6.47 -11.79
N ILE A 178 7.05 5.89 -11.60
CA ILE A 178 8.33 6.58 -11.86
C ILE A 178 9.11 5.77 -12.89
N LEU A 179 9.44 6.42 -14.00
CA LEU A 179 10.30 5.83 -15.03
C LEU A 179 11.73 6.33 -14.82
N GLU A 180 12.66 5.42 -14.65
CA GLU A 180 14.09 5.73 -14.65
C GLU A 180 14.71 5.23 -15.95
N LYS A 181 15.32 6.13 -16.71
CA LYS A 181 15.97 5.80 -17.98
C LYS A 181 17.32 6.53 -18.03
N ASP A 182 18.39 5.75 -18.15
CA ASP A 182 19.76 6.28 -18.23
C ASP A 182 20.08 7.23 -17.06
N GLY A 183 19.60 6.89 -15.85
CA GLY A 183 19.82 7.68 -14.64
C GLY A 183 18.89 8.88 -14.46
N HIS A 184 18.03 9.16 -15.43
CA HIS A 184 17.03 10.24 -15.35
C HIS A 184 15.67 9.67 -14.92
N ARG A 185 15.01 10.35 -14.01
CA ARG A 185 13.72 9.92 -13.44
C ARG A 185 12.60 10.86 -13.87
N THR A 186 11.49 10.29 -14.28
CA THR A 186 10.31 11.02 -14.73
C THR A 186 9.08 10.41 -14.07
N SER A 187 8.27 11.25 -13.43
CA SER A 187 6.96 10.83 -12.93
C SER A 187 6.00 10.72 -14.13
N LEU A 188 5.33 9.58 -14.24
CA LEU A 188 4.37 9.35 -15.31
C LEU A 188 2.97 9.81 -14.86
N PRO A 189 2.11 10.28 -15.78
CA PRO A 189 0.74 10.65 -15.41
C PRO A 189 -0.06 9.46 -14.86
N ILE A 190 -0.99 9.76 -13.97
CA ILE A 190 -1.93 8.81 -13.37
C ILE A 190 -3.34 9.24 -13.79
N ASP A 191 -3.73 9.04 -15.03
CA ASP A 191 -5.06 9.42 -15.55
C ASP A 191 -5.95 8.19 -15.74
#